data_0686e13dbd0a8781749e9254909ab4eb
#
_entry.id   0686e13dbd0a8781749e9254909ab4eb
#
_cell.length_a   1.000
_cell.length_b   1.000
_cell.length_c   1.000
_cell.angle_alpha   90.00
_cell.angle_beta   90.00
_cell.angle_gamma   90.00
#
_symmetry.space_group_name_H-M   'P 1'
#
loop_
_entity.id
_entity.type
_entity.pdbx_description
1 polymer ?
#
loop_
_entity_poly.entity_id
_entity_poly.type
_entity_poly.pdbx_seq_one_letter_code
_entity_poly.pdbx_strand_id
1 'polypeptide(L)'
;MALILMIYWAFAKSKWFFYILVAILFGGNLHFRTLSIRFSDPKPEYEVTSWNIMSYNVRLFDVYNSSTEARNKSRDSIVNYIQNVDPDVVCFQEFFHQDRPSSFSTRDTLIELMGYKYYHERYSHRIRNRQNFGICMLSKYPIIAKGDVMFENFKTTDNYCIFADIVKGQDTIRFYDIHLQSIKLQQQDYELFGEKNKQAGSKSSTFRLLIDKLRIAYPARAEQAERVVEHMKTSPYPVVICGDFNDTPMSYVYNQFNTSLVDSYRETSTGIGVTYVGRVPAGRIDYIFHSGDLGAYDFGIQKVAFSDHRAVHCKIYKKQL
;
A
#
# COMPACT_ATOMS: atom_id res chain seq x y z
N MET A 1 -7.79 24.04 0.13
CA MET A 1 -8.57 24.94 -0.76
C MET A 1 -9.89 25.35 -0.11
N ALA A 2 -10.82 24.43 0.20
CA ALA A 2 -12.14 24.77 0.76
C ALA A 2 -12.08 25.62 2.04
N LEU A 3 -11.22 25.30 3.00
CA LEU A 3 -11.03 26.08 4.23
C LEU A 3 -10.54 27.52 3.94
N ILE A 4 -9.63 27.69 3.00
CA ILE A 4 -9.12 29.02 2.61
C ILE A 4 -10.25 29.84 1.99
N LEU A 5 -11.04 29.26 1.10
CA LEU A 5 -12.21 29.90 0.51
C LEU A 5 -13.28 30.23 1.57
N MET A 6 -13.50 29.34 2.53
CA MET A 6 -14.43 29.56 3.64
C MET A 6 -14.00 30.76 4.48
N ILE A 7 -12.72 30.87 4.83
CA ILE A 7 -12.16 32.00 5.58
C ILE A 7 -12.32 33.28 4.76
N TYR A 8 -11.96 33.30 3.48
CA TYR A 8 -12.11 34.42 2.59
C TYR A 8 -13.58 34.92 2.55
N TRP A 9 -14.56 34.04 2.33
CA TRP A 9 -15.96 34.40 2.25
C TRP A 9 -16.57 34.79 3.60
N ALA A 10 -15.99 34.32 4.73
CA ALA A 10 -16.37 34.79 6.06
C ALA A 10 -16.00 36.26 6.23
N PHE A 11 -14.78 36.66 5.87
CA PHE A 11 -14.36 38.08 5.91
C PHE A 11 -15.13 38.95 4.91
N ALA A 12 -15.45 38.40 3.74
CA ALA A 12 -16.27 39.10 2.74
C ALA A 12 -17.77 39.19 3.12
N LYS A 13 -18.18 38.65 4.29
CA LYS A 13 -19.58 38.57 4.76
C LYS A 13 -20.55 38.01 3.71
N SER A 14 -20.10 37.07 2.90
CA SER A 14 -20.85 36.50 1.81
C SER A 14 -21.57 35.22 2.20
N LYS A 15 -22.80 35.03 1.69
CA LYS A 15 -23.56 33.76 1.87
C LYS A 15 -22.85 32.53 1.34
N TRP A 16 -21.86 32.66 0.46
CA TRP A 16 -21.02 31.57 -0.02
C TRP A 16 -20.26 30.85 1.10
N PHE A 17 -19.98 31.53 2.21
CA PHE A 17 -19.44 30.89 3.42
C PHE A 17 -20.30 29.72 3.87
N PHE A 18 -21.62 29.84 3.92
CA PHE A 18 -22.51 28.79 4.39
C PHE A 18 -22.54 27.59 3.44
N TYR A 19 -22.50 27.80 2.12
CA TYR A 19 -22.44 26.71 1.16
C TYR A 19 -21.16 25.90 1.30
N ILE A 20 -20.02 26.56 1.48
CA ILE A 20 -18.73 25.88 1.70
C ILE A 20 -18.73 25.18 3.06
N LEU A 21 -19.25 25.81 4.12
CA LEU A 21 -19.37 25.19 5.44
C LEU A 21 -20.22 23.91 5.37
N VAL A 22 -21.38 23.97 4.72
CA VAL A 22 -22.25 22.79 4.52
C VAL A 22 -21.51 21.71 3.75
N ALA A 23 -20.81 22.02 2.67
CA ALA A 23 -20.02 21.06 1.89
C ALA A 23 -18.91 20.40 2.74
N ILE A 24 -18.22 21.18 3.59
CA ILE A 24 -17.22 20.66 4.53
C ILE A 24 -17.86 19.73 5.57
N LEU A 25 -19.01 20.11 6.13
CA LEU A 25 -19.72 19.30 7.11
C LEU A 25 -20.23 17.97 6.52
N PHE A 26 -20.78 18.00 5.30
CA PHE A 26 -21.18 16.78 4.58
C PHE A 26 -19.99 15.87 4.26
N GLY A 27 -18.82 16.45 3.97
CA GLY A 27 -17.57 15.69 3.75
C GLY A 27 -16.87 15.26 5.04
N GLY A 28 -17.38 15.61 6.23
CA GLY A 28 -16.67 15.60 7.51
C GLY A 28 -15.84 14.33 7.77
N ASN A 29 -16.46 13.16 7.72
CA ASN A 29 -15.74 11.90 8.00
C ASN A 29 -14.67 11.56 6.93
N LEU A 30 -14.92 11.92 5.67
CA LEU A 30 -13.98 11.69 4.57
C LEU A 30 -12.71 12.57 4.70
N HIS A 31 -12.86 13.80 5.18
CA HIS A 31 -11.72 14.68 5.44
C HIS A 31 -10.78 14.11 6.50
N PHE A 32 -11.34 13.55 7.59
CA PHE A 32 -10.56 12.93 8.66
C PHE A 32 -9.93 11.59 8.27
N ARG A 33 -10.42 10.93 7.23
CA ARG A 33 -9.75 9.74 6.66
C ARG A 33 -8.49 10.13 5.88
N THR A 34 -8.52 11.30 5.23
CA THR A 34 -7.41 11.79 4.40
C THR A 34 -6.38 12.57 5.22
N LEU A 35 -6.85 13.45 6.11
CA LEU A 35 -6.01 14.24 7.00
C LEU A 35 -6.10 13.66 8.41
N SER A 36 -5.08 12.95 8.84
CA SER A 36 -4.97 12.50 10.23
C SER A 36 -4.45 13.62 11.13
N ILE A 37 -5.04 13.77 12.31
CA ILE A 37 -4.61 14.71 13.34
C ILE A 37 -4.45 13.92 14.64
N ARG A 38 -3.24 13.88 15.17
CA ARG A 38 -2.91 13.21 16.43
C ARG A 38 -2.16 14.15 17.35
N PHE A 39 -2.44 14.06 18.64
CA PHE A 39 -1.84 14.90 19.67
C PHE A 39 -0.95 14.11 20.65
N SER A 40 -0.97 12.78 20.60
CA SER A 40 -0.18 11.90 21.45
C SER A 40 0.37 10.71 20.67
N ASP A 41 1.55 10.22 21.05
CA ASP A 41 2.09 8.96 20.55
C ASP A 41 1.30 7.80 21.18
N PRO A 42 0.77 6.86 20.38
CA PRO A 42 0.04 5.69 20.87
C PRO A 42 0.97 4.58 21.39
N LYS A 43 2.27 4.84 21.52
CA LYS A 43 3.20 3.85 22.07
C LYS A 43 2.73 3.40 23.45
N PRO A 44 2.60 2.08 23.69
CA PRO A 44 2.18 1.58 24.98
C PRO A 44 3.19 1.97 26.08
N GLU A 45 2.67 2.35 27.25
CA GLU A 45 3.49 2.74 28.41
C GLU A 45 4.18 1.52 29.09
N TYR A 46 3.74 0.30 28.75
CA TYR A 46 4.28 -0.95 29.25
C TYR A 46 5.08 -1.69 28.16
N GLU A 47 5.97 -2.56 28.58
CA GLU A 47 6.75 -3.38 27.65
C GLU A 47 5.84 -4.38 26.92
N VAL A 48 5.87 -4.33 25.59
CA VAL A 48 5.07 -5.21 24.72
C VAL A 48 5.95 -5.95 23.73
N THR A 49 5.60 -7.20 23.47
CA THR A 49 6.09 -7.91 22.30
C THR A 49 5.45 -7.30 21.06
N SER A 50 6.24 -6.67 20.21
CA SER A 50 5.75 -6.03 18.99
C SER A 50 6.27 -6.72 17.73
N TRP A 51 5.53 -6.56 16.65
CA TRP A 51 5.86 -7.00 15.29
C TRP A 51 6.27 -5.79 14.48
N ASN A 52 7.50 -5.74 13.99
CA ASN A 52 7.91 -4.71 13.04
C ASN A 52 7.50 -5.13 11.64
N ILE A 53 6.57 -4.40 11.02
CA ILE A 53 5.92 -4.75 9.76
C ILE A 53 6.24 -3.70 8.72
N MET A 54 6.51 -4.13 7.47
CA MET A 54 6.70 -3.24 6.34
C MET A 54 5.85 -3.70 5.16
N SER A 55 5.31 -2.75 4.41
CA SER A 55 4.74 -2.96 3.07
C SER A 55 5.44 -2.07 2.07
N TYR A 56 5.77 -2.62 0.90
CA TYR A 56 6.49 -1.90 -0.13
C TYR A 56 6.16 -2.39 -1.55
N ASN A 57 5.49 -1.57 -2.34
CA ASN A 57 5.47 -1.76 -3.79
C ASN A 57 6.83 -1.33 -4.36
N VAL A 58 7.62 -2.31 -4.79
CA VAL A 58 9.01 -2.11 -5.22
C VAL A 58 9.15 -1.86 -6.73
N ARG A 59 8.03 -1.78 -7.46
CA ARG A 59 8.03 -1.51 -8.91
C ARG A 59 9.06 -2.35 -9.65
N LEU A 60 9.05 -3.66 -9.41
CA LEU A 60 9.97 -4.64 -10.00
C LEU A 60 11.47 -4.29 -9.81
N PHE A 61 11.82 -3.51 -8.77
CA PHE A 61 13.18 -2.98 -8.56
C PHE A 61 13.74 -2.21 -9.76
N ASP A 62 12.87 -1.58 -10.53
CA ASP A 62 13.18 -0.83 -11.75
C ASP A 62 13.93 -1.67 -12.82
N VAL A 63 13.66 -2.98 -12.87
CA VAL A 63 14.38 -3.97 -13.72
C VAL A 63 14.34 -3.62 -15.22
N TYR A 64 13.35 -2.86 -15.67
CA TYR A 64 13.21 -2.42 -17.05
C TYR A 64 13.93 -1.11 -17.37
N ASN A 65 14.61 -0.49 -16.40
CA ASN A 65 15.45 0.66 -16.69
C ASN A 65 16.56 0.30 -17.68
N SER A 66 16.80 1.13 -18.67
CA SER A 66 17.82 0.89 -19.71
C SER A 66 19.26 0.85 -19.15
N SER A 67 19.53 1.63 -18.09
CA SER A 67 20.82 1.67 -17.43
C SER A 67 20.95 0.54 -16.39
N THR A 68 21.96 -0.32 -16.57
CA THR A 68 22.30 -1.37 -15.59
C THR A 68 22.70 -0.78 -14.24
N GLU A 69 23.42 0.34 -14.25
CA GLU A 69 23.81 1.05 -13.03
C GLU A 69 22.57 1.57 -12.27
N ALA A 70 21.62 2.19 -12.96
CA ALA A 70 20.38 2.67 -12.36
C ALA A 70 19.56 1.53 -11.76
N ARG A 71 19.43 0.39 -12.47
CA ARG A 71 18.76 -0.82 -11.96
C ARG A 71 19.39 -1.32 -10.67
N ASN A 72 20.72 -1.50 -10.67
CA ASN A 72 21.44 -1.98 -9.50
C ASN A 72 21.31 -0.99 -8.33
N LYS A 73 21.45 0.31 -8.59
CA LYS A 73 21.27 1.36 -7.57
C LYS A 73 19.87 1.34 -6.96
N SER A 74 18.82 1.20 -7.77
CA SER A 74 17.44 1.10 -7.28
C SER A 74 17.27 -0.11 -6.36
N ARG A 75 17.65 -1.30 -6.83
CA ARG A 75 17.62 -2.55 -6.05
C ARG A 75 18.37 -2.40 -4.72
N ASP A 76 19.64 -1.96 -4.78
CA ASP A 76 20.50 -1.86 -3.59
C ASP A 76 19.98 -0.83 -2.60
N SER A 77 19.43 0.29 -3.08
CA SER A 77 18.80 1.30 -2.23
C SER A 77 17.58 0.77 -1.51
N ILE A 78 16.75 -0.03 -2.20
CA ILE A 78 15.58 -0.70 -1.60
C ILE A 78 16.03 -1.70 -0.54
N VAL A 79 17.00 -2.58 -0.86
CA VAL A 79 17.55 -3.57 0.09
C VAL A 79 18.13 -2.89 1.32
N ASN A 80 18.96 -1.86 1.15
CA ASN A 80 19.55 -1.10 2.25
C ASN A 80 18.48 -0.44 3.13
N TYR A 81 17.39 0.07 2.52
CA TYR A 81 16.29 0.64 3.29
C TYR A 81 15.59 -0.41 4.16
N ILE A 82 15.35 -1.60 3.61
CA ILE A 82 14.75 -2.72 4.35
C ILE A 82 15.65 -3.12 5.51
N GLN A 83 16.99 -3.20 5.29
CA GLN A 83 17.96 -3.50 6.33
C GLN A 83 17.91 -2.48 7.48
N ASN A 84 17.79 -1.19 7.17
CA ASN A 84 17.74 -0.13 8.18
C ASN A 84 16.45 -0.16 9.02
N VAL A 85 15.32 -0.58 8.45
CA VAL A 85 14.05 -0.72 9.17
C VAL A 85 13.99 -2.05 9.93
N ASP A 86 14.66 -3.07 9.42
CA ASP A 86 14.76 -4.43 9.98
C ASP A 86 13.39 -5.05 10.33
N PRO A 87 12.44 -5.14 9.39
CA PRO A 87 11.11 -5.65 9.66
C PRO A 87 11.13 -7.15 10.00
N ASP A 88 10.21 -7.55 10.88
CA ASP A 88 9.92 -8.96 11.18
C ASP A 88 9.18 -9.65 10.03
N VAL A 89 8.26 -8.90 9.43
CA VAL A 89 7.46 -9.31 8.27
C VAL A 89 7.49 -8.20 7.23
N VAL A 90 7.79 -8.53 5.99
CA VAL A 90 7.73 -7.59 4.87
C VAL A 90 6.84 -8.14 3.75
N CYS A 91 5.94 -7.29 3.27
CA CYS A 91 5.01 -7.56 2.20
C CYS A 91 5.39 -6.72 0.97
N PHE A 92 5.67 -7.39 -0.13
CA PHE A 92 6.11 -6.76 -1.37
C PHE A 92 5.07 -6.89 -2.46
N GLN A 93 4.73 -5.79 -3.10
CA GLN A 93 3.95 -5.74 -4.33
C GLN A 93 4.89 -5.41 -5.49
N GLU A 94 4.51 -5.84 -6.70
CA GLU A 94 5.36 -5.76 -7.89
C GLU A 94 6.77 -6.28 -7.61
N PHE A 95 6.84 -7.47 -7.01
CA PHE A 95 8.09 -8.10 -6.66
C PHE A 95 8.69 -8.81 -7.87
N PHE A 96 9.97 -8.55 -8.13
CA PHE A 96 10.75 -9.25 -9.16
C PHE A 96 11.84 -10.08 -8.52
N HIS A 97 11.91 -11.35 -8.89
CA HIS A 97 12.96 -12.28 -8.52
C HIS A 97 13.45 -13.04 -9.73
N GLN A 98 14.74 -13.12 -9.92
CA GLN A 98 15.35 -13.96 -10.95
C GLN A 98 16.13 -15.09 -10.31
N ASP A 99 15.83 -16.33 -10.73
CA ASP A 99 16.54 -17.52 -10.25
C ASP A 99 18.04 -17.43 -10.55
N ARG A 100 18.86 -17.91 -9.63
CA ARG A 100 20.32 -17.90 -9.75
C ARG A 100 20.82 -18.67 -10.97
N PRO A 101 21.96 -18.27 -11.58
CA PRO A 101 22.80 -17.12 -11.20
C PRO A 101 22.24 -15.78 -11.73
N SER A 102 22.07 -14.80 -10.87
CA SER A 102 21.60 -13.47 -11.23
C SER A 102 21.93 -12.44 -10.15
N SER A 103 22.21 -11.19 -10.56
CA SER A 103 22.30 -10.06 -9.64
C SER A 103 20.92 -9.63 -9.09
N PHE A 104 19.82 -10.12 -9.70
CA PHE A 104 18.44 -9.90 -9.28
C PHE A 104 17.82 -11.13 -8.60
N SER A 105 18.62 -11.96 -7.93
CA SER A 105 18.11 -12.97 -6.99
C SER A 105 17.60 -12.33 -5.70
N THR A 106 16.67 -11.38 -5.84
CA THR A 106 16.23 -10.43 -4.80
C THR A 106 15.69 -11.10 -3.56
N ARG A 107 14.83 -12.13 -3.71
CA ARG A 107 14.34 -12.93 -2.58
C ARG A 107 15.51 -13.57 -1.82
N ASP A 108 16.39 -14.25 -2.54
CA ASP A 108 17.50 -15.01 -1.93
C ASP A 108 18.48 -14.04 -1.24
N THR A 109 18.72 -12.88 -1.85
CA THR A 109 19.53 -11.79 -1.25
C THR A 109 18.92 -11.30 0.06
N LEU A 110 17.61 -11.05 0.10
CA LEU A 110 16.91 -10.61 1.32
C LEU A 110 16.94 -11.69 2.40
N ILE A 111 16.76 -12.96 2.03
CA ILE A 111 16.86 -14.10 2.95
C ILE A 111 18.25 -14.15 3.58
N GLU A 112 19.29 -14.05 2.77
CA GLU A 112 20.69 -14.13 3.22
C GLU A 112 21.10 -12.95 4.10
N LEU A 113 20.71 -11.72 3.72
CA LEU A 113 21.10 -10.50 4.42
C LEU A 113 20.31 -10.23 5.69
N MET A 114 19.01 -10.61 5.71
CA MET A 114 18.08 -10.22 6.76
C MET A 114 17.67 -11.38 7.67
N GLY A 115 18.09 -12.60 7.35
CA GLY A 115 17.75 -13.78 8.13
C GLY A 115 16.28 -14.19 8.02
N TYR A 116 15.58 -13.81 6.96
CA TYR A 116 14.24 -14.35 6.70
C TYR A 116 14.35 -15.85 6.46
N LYS A 117 13.52 -16.62 7.19
CA LYS A 117 13.54 -18.09 7.08
C LYS A 117 12.30 -18.65 6.40
N TYR A 118 11.25 -17.83 6.34
CA TYR A 118 9.95 -18.26 5.84
C TYR A 118 9.43 -17.25 4.83
N TYR A 119 8.74 -17.74 3.82
CA TYR A 119 8.15 -16.88 2.81
C TYR A 119 6.91 -17.48 2.16
N HIS A 120 6.09 -16.62 1.60
CA HIS A 120 5.02 -16.93 0.69
C HIS A 120 5.08 -16.01 -0.51
N GLU A 121 5.04 -16.58 -1.70
CA GLU A 121 5.11 -15.82 -2.94
C GLU A 121 4.08 -16.33 -3.94
N ARG A 122 3.55 -15.42 -4.74
CA ARG A 122 2.65 -15.70 -5.84
C ARG A 122 3.11 -14.96 -7.08
N TYR A 123 3.36 -15.68 -8.15
CA TYR A 123 3.80 -15.09 -9.41
C TYR A 123 2.64 -14.94 -10.38
N SER A 124 2.51 -13.75 -10.98
CA SER A 124 1.57 -13.47 -12.07
C SER A 124 2.03 -14.15 -13.36
N HIS A 125 3.33 -14.07 -13.62
CA HIS A 125 3.94 -14.70 -14.79
C HIS A 125 5.41 -15.02 -14.55
N ARG A 126 5.92 -15.94 -15.36
CA ARG A 126 7.34 -16.30 -15.42
C ARG A 126 7.83 -16.17 -16.84
N ILE A 127 8.97 -15.50 -17.02
CA ILE A 127 9.64 -15.37 -18.31
C ILE A 127 10.87 -16.28 -18.32
N ARG A 128 11.02 -17.06 -19.40
CA ARG A 128 12.15 -18.00 -19.59
C ARG A 128 12.36 -18.95 -18.41
N ASN A 129 11.29 -19.28 -17.68
CA ASN A 129 11.30 -20.09 -16.46
C ASN A 129 12.27 -19.63 -15.36
N ARG A 130 12.70 -18.37 -15.38
CA ARG A 130 13.69 -17.83 -14.43
C ARG A 130 13.34 -16.46 -13.87
N GLN A 131 12.60 -15.65 -14.60
CA GLN A 131 12.21 -14.31 -14.19
C GLN A 131 10.78 -14.38 -13.64
N ASN A 132 10.63 -14.10 -12.37
CA ASN A 132 9.41 -14.27 -11.62
C ASN A 132 8.87 -12.89 -11.22
N PHE A 133 7.60 -12.62 -11.52
CA PHE A 133 6.93 -11.35 -11.29
C PHE A 133 5.67 -11.58 -10.46
N GLY A 134 5.49 -10.85 -9.38
CA GLY A 134 4.31 -11.02 -8.54
C GLY A 134 4.33 -10.30 -7.22
N ILE A 135 3.90 -11.00 -6.17
CA ILE A 135 3.79 -10.55 -4.80
C ILE A 135 4.58 -11.50 -3.89
N CYS A 136 5.17 -10.98 -2.81
CA CYS A 136 6.02 -11.79 -1.94
C CYS A 136 5.95 -11.29 -0.49
N MET A 137 5.69 -12.21 0.43
CA MET A 137 5.78 -11.99 1.86
C MET A 137 6.98 -12.74 2.43
N LEU A 138 7.87 -12.05 3.14
CA LEU A 138 8.99 -12.65 3.86
C LEU A 138 8.78 -12.49 5.36
N SER A 139 9.16 -13.51 6.14
CA SER A 139 9.06 -13.52 7.59
C SER A 139 10.30 -14.08 8.26
N LYS A 140 10.73 -13.46 9.37
CA LYS A 140 11.74 -14.01 10.28
C LYS A 140 11.17 -15.15 11.12
N TYR A 141 9.84 -15.20 11.27
CA TYR A 141 9.10 -16.11 12.14
C TYR A 141 8.35 -17.20 11.37
N PRO A 142 8.07 -18.36 12.00
CA PRO A 142 7.42 -19.49 11.35
C PRO A 142 6.06 -19.13 10.74
N ILE A 143 5.86 -19.56 9.50
CA ILE A 143 4.57 -19.59 8.81
C ILE A 143 3.96 -20.99 9.03
N ILE A 144 2.83 -21.07 9.73
CA ILE A 144 2.12 -22.31 10.03
C ILE A 144 1.01 -22.64 9.03
N ALA A 145 0.46 -21.62 8.37
CA ALA A 145 -0.46 -21.78 7.25
C ALA A 145 -0.27 -20.62 6.26
N LYS A 146 -0.53 -20.86 5.00
CA LYS A 146 -0.47 -19.85 3.95
C LYS A 146 -1.35 -20.23 2.76
N GLY A 147 -1.79 -19.24 2.01
CA GLY A 147 -2.61 -19.44 0.82
C GLY A 147 -2.89 -18.15 0.07
N ASP A 148 -3.71 -18.25 -0.95
CA ASP A 148 -4.08 -17.17 -1.84
C ASP A 148 -5.57 -16.85 -1.69
N VAL A 149 -5.94 -15.58 -1.71
CA VAL A 149 -7.33 -15.15 -1.89
C VAL A 149 -7.56 -14.93 -3.39
N MET A 150 -8.35 -15.79 -3.99
CA MET A 150 -8.55 -15.83 -5.44
C MET A 150 -9.51 -14.75 -5.91
N PHE A 151 -9.10 -13.96 -6.91
CA PHE A 151 -9.96 -13.01 -7.63
C PHE A 151 -10.57 -13.66 -8.88
N GLU A 152 -11.74 -13.21 -9.36
CA GLU A 152 -12.41 -13.86 -10.51
C GLU A 152 -11.54 -13.95 -11.76
N ASN A 153 -10.80 -12.88 -12.06
CA ASN A 153 -9.92 -12.80 -13.24
C ASN A 153 -8.48 -13.29 -12.94
N PHE A 154 -8.35 -14.20 -12.01
CA PHE A 154 -7.08 -14.70 -11.50
C PHE A 154 -6.04 -15.08 -12.57
N LYS A 155 -6.47 -15.66 -13.70
CA LYS A 155 -5.55 -16.10 -14.78
C LYS A 155 -5.04 -14.95 -15.66
N THR A 156 -5.66 -13.79 -15.60
CA THR A 156 -5.38 -12.64 -16.48
C THR A 156 -5.01 -11.37 -15.73
N THR A 157 -4.94 -11.42 -14.42
CA THR A 157 -4.61 -10.28 -13.56
C THR A 157 -3.21 -10.38 -12.98
N ASP A 158 -2.54 -9.24 -12.83
CA ASP A 158 -1.31 -9.09 -12.05
C ASP A 158 -1.60 -8.69 -10.60
N ASN A 159 -2.87 -8.74 -10.20
CA ASN A 159 -3.35 -8.34 -8.89
C ASN A 159 -3.62 -9.58 -8.04
N TYR A 160 -3.16 -9.55 -6.80
CA TYR A 160 -3.18 -10.69 -5.90
C TYR A 160 -3.45 -10.28 -4.46
N CYS A 161 -3.94 -11.24 -3.69
CA CYS A 161 -3.89 -11.21 -2.25
C CYS A 161 -3.38 -12.58 -1.78
N ILE A 162 -2.32 -12.59 -0.99
CA ILE A 162 -1.80 -13.78 -0.31
C ILE A 162 -1.95 -13.60 1.19
N PHE A 163 -2.06 -14.71 1.92
CA PHE A 163 -2.06 -14.67 3.37
C PHE A 163 -1.09 -15.69 3.98
N ALA A 164 -0.65 -15.40 5.19
CA ALA A 164 0.15 -16.30 6.00
C ALA A 164 -0.20 -16.14 7.48
N ASP A 165 -0.35 -17.26 8.18
CA ASP A 165 -0.45 -17.31 9.63
C ASP A 165 0.96 -17.43 10.20
N ILE A 166 1.41 -16.39 10.91
CA ILE A 166 2.78 -16.27 11.39
C ILE A 166 2.78 -16.30 12.91
N VAL A 167 3.69 -17.09 13.49
CA VAL A 167 3.81 -17.31 14.94
C VAL A 167 5.06 -16.62 15.47
N LYS A 168 4.89 -15.74 16.48
CA LYS A 168 5.98 -15.12 17.25
C LYS A 168 5.74 -15.32 18.73
N GLY A 169 6.54 -16.18 19.36
CA GLY A 169 6.31 -16.59 20.74
C GLY A 169 4.98 -17.33 20.91
N GLN A 170 4.08 -16.78 21.72
CA GLN A 170 2.74 -17.35 21.94
C GLN A 170 1.65 -16.70 21.05
N ASP A 171 2.00 -15.67 20.29
CA ASP A 171 1.06 -14.95 19.46
C ASP A 171 1.08 -15.46 18.02
N THR A 172 -0.11 -15.60 17.46
CA THR A 172 -0.30 -15.88 16.03
C THR A 172 -1.12 -14.75 15.41
N ILE A 173 -0.65 -14.24 14.29
CA ILE A 173 -1.35 -13.20 13.52
C ILE A 173 -1.47 -13.70 12.08
N ARG A 174 -2.65 -13.50 11.47
CA ARG A 174 -2.82 -13.69 10.03
C ARG A 174 -2.45 -12.41 9.30
N PHE A 175 -1.40 -12.48 8.50
CA PHE A 175 -0.95 -11.40 7.64
C PHE A 175 -1.52 -11.57 6.25
N TYR A 176 -2.00 -10.48 5.66
CA TYR A 176 -2.37 -10.39 4.25
C TYR A 176 -1.46 -9.42 3.55
N ASP A 177 -0.97 -9.80 2.39
CA ASP A 177 -0.29 -8.94 1.43
C ASP A 177 -1.19 -8.78 0.21
N ILE A 178 -1.55 -7.53 -0.11
CA ILE A 178 -2.54 -7.22 -1.13
C ILE A 178 -1.98 -6.26 -2.19
N HIS A 179 -2.29 -6.56 -3.44
CA HIS A 179 -2.11 -5.65 -4.57
C HIS A 179 -3.39 -5.63 -5.39
N LEU A 180 -4.21 -4.60 -5.21
CA LEU A 180 -5.49 -4.46 -5.91
C LEU A 180 -5.32 -3.86 -7.31
N GLN A 181 -6.38 -3.96 -8.11
CA GLN A 181 -6.41 -3.52 -9.50
C GLN A 181 -5.93 -2.09 -9.69
N SER A 182 -4.82 -1.93 -10.41
CA SER A 182 -4.32 -0.62 -10.83
C SER A 182 -5.11 -0.06 -12.01
N ILE A 183 -4.96 1.24 -12.28
CA ILE A 183 -5.54 1.87 -13.49
C ILE A 183 -4.76 1.52 -14.78
N LYS A 184 -3.67 0.72 -14.65
CA LYS A 184 -2.82 0.24 -15.77
C LYS A 184 -2.48 1.33 -16.79
N LEU A 185 -1.90 2.45 -16.30
CA LEU A 185 -1.37 3.49 -17.20
C LEU A 185 -0.15 2.97 -17.95
N GLN A 186 -0.19 3.07 -19.28
CA GLN A 186 0.93 2.71 -20.17
C GLN A 186 1.83 3.92 -20.41
N GLN A 187 3.05 3.67 -20.92
CA GLN A 187 3.98 4.76 -21.24
C GLN A 187 3.37 5.83 -22.17
N GLN A 188 2.56 5.42 -23.14
CA GLN A 188 1.84 6.30 -24.04
C GLN A 188 0.82 7.21 -23.32
N ASP A 189 0.17 6.68 -22.27
CA ASP A 189 -0.77 7.45 -21.46
C ASP A 189 -0.04 8.57 -20.70
N TYR A 190 1.17 8.27 -20.19
CA TYR A 190 1.99 9.26 -19.49
C TYR A 190 2.48 10.41 -20.40
N GLU A 191 2.66 10.17 -21.69
CA GLU A 191 2.99 11.21 -22.66
C GLU A 191 1.85 12.22 -22.83
N LEU A 192 0.60 11.78 -22.67
CA LEU A 192 -0.58 12.65 -22.67
C LEU A 192 -0.65 13.54 -21.41
N PHE A 193 -0.10 13.10 -20.28
CA PHE A 193 -0.02 13.90 -19.04
C PHE A 193 1.17 14.86 -19.02
N GLY A 194 2.14 14.74 -19.96
CA GLY A 194 3.35 15.55 -20.01
C GLY A 194 3.10 16.99 -20.48
N GLU A 195 3.95 17.94 -20.02
CA GLU A 195 3.83 19.36 -20.34
C GLU A 195 3.95 19.71 -21.84
N LYS A 196 4.44 18.78 -22.67
CA LYS A 196 4.66 19.00 -24.11
C LYS A 196 3.37 19.09 -24.92
N ASN A 197 2.24 18.63 -24.41
CA ASN A 197 0.94 18.65 -25.11
C ASN A 197 0.02 19.76 -24.60
N LYS A 198 0.46 21.01 -24.65
CA LYS A 198 -0.33 22.18 -24.22
C LYS A 198 -1.41 22.63 -25.24
N GLN A 199 -1.70 21.89 -26.30
CA GLN A 199 -2.80 22.24 -27.21
C GLN A 199 -4.17 21.92 -26.56
N ALA A 200 -5.10 22.84 -26.66
CA ALA A 200 -6.40 22.81 -25.96
C ALA A 200 -7.27 21.55 -26.20
N GLY A 201 -7.03 20.79 -27.29
CA GLY A 201 -7.68 19.51 -27.56
C GLY A 201 -7.15 18.31 -26.75
N SER A 202 -5.91 18.40 -26.25
CA SER A 202 -5.22 17.31 -25.53
C SER A 202 -5.76 17.06 -24.11
N LYS A 203 -6.19 18.08 -23.38
CA LYS A 203 -6.69 17.95 -22.01
C LYS A 203 -7.99 17.15 -21.90
N SER A 204 -8.91 17.32 -22.86
CA SER A 204 -10.19 16.59 -22.88
C SER A 204 -10.00 15.11 -23.18
N SER A 205 -9.09 14.76 -24.10
CA SER A 205 -8.79 13.36 -24.44
C SER A 205 -8.09 12.63 -23.30
N THR A 206 -7.13 13.27 -22.63
CA THR A 206 -6.44 12.73 -21.45
C THR A 206 -7.40 12.48 -20.30
N PHE A 207 -8.29 13.43 -20.03
CA PHE A 207 -9.30 13.28 -18.97
C PHE A 207 -10.29 12.14 -19.26
N ARG A 208 -10.74 12.01 -20.53
CA ARG A 208 -11.61 10.92 -20.97
C ARG A 208 -10.93 9.56 -20.81
N LEU A 209 -9.68 9.43 -21.23
CA LEU A 209 -8.89 8.21 -21.08
C LEU A 209 -8.79 7.79 -19.61
N LEU A 210 -8.49 8.75 -18.72
CA LEU A 210 -8.42 8.48 -17.28
C LEU A 210 -9.77 7.99 -16.73
N ILE A 211 -10.87 8.63 -17.10
CA ILE A 211 -12.22 8.22 -16.70
C ILE A 211 -12.52 6.79 -17.18
N ASP A 212 -12.20 6.47 -18.44
CA ASP A 212 -12.47 5.15 -19.01
C ASP A 212 -11.67 4.05 -18.28
N LYS A 213 -10.41 4.32 -17.94
CA LYS A 213 -9.59 3.40 -17.11
C LYS A 213 -10.12 3.26 -15.69
N LEU A 214 -10.55 4.35 -15.06
CA LEU A 214 -11.14 4.34 -13.72
C LEU A 214 -12.46 3.56 -13.69
N ARG A 215 -13.30 3.68 -14.74
CA ARG A 215 -14.56 2.91 -14.86
C ARG A 215 -14.34 1.40 -14.87
N ILE A 216 -13.19 0.93 -15.33
CA ILE A 216 -12.82 -0.49 -15.32
C ILE A 216 -12.18 -0.85 -13.98
N ALA A 217 -11.29 -0.02 -13.46
CA ALA A 217 -10.52 -0.32 -12.27
C ALA A 217 -11.35 -0.28 -10.98
N TYR A 218 -12.28 0.67 -10.83
CA TYR A 218 -13.07 0.80 -9.60
C TYR A 218 -13.96 -0.41 -9.28
N PRO A 219 -14.78 -0.93 -10.22
CA PRO A 219 -15.58 -2.14 -9.95
C PRO A 219 -14.71 -3.36 -9.63
N ALA A 220 -13.61 -3.55 -10.37
CA ALA A 220 -12.70 -4.66 -10.12
C ALA A 220 -12.06 -4.59 -8.72
N ARG A 221 -11.62 -3.40 -8.30
CA ARG A 221 -11.09 -3.19 -6.93
C ARG A 221 -12.14 -3.43 -5.85
N ALA A 222 -13.37 -2.98 -6.08
CA ALA A 222 -14.47 -3.17 -5.14
C ALA A 222 -14.72 -4.67 -4.91
N GLU A 223 -14.86 -5.45 -5.97
CA GLU A 223 -15.03 -6.89 -5.91
C GLU A 223 -13.84 -7.59 -5.20
N GLN A 224 -12.62 -7.22 -5.57
CA GLN A 224 -11.41 -7.76 -4.95
C GLN A 224 -11.39 -7.46 -3.44
N ALA A 225 -11.70 -6.23 -3.04
CA ALA A 225 -11.76 -5.83 -1.63
C ALA A 225 -12.82 -6.61 -0.84
N GLU A 226 -14.02 -6.78 -1.40
CA GLU A 226 -15.11 -7.55 -0.79
C GLU A 226 -14.70 -9.02 -0.56
N ARG A 227 -14.04 -9.65 -1.54
CA ARG A 227 -13.53 -11.02 -1.41
C ARG A 227 -12.48 -11.16 -0.31
N VAL A 228 -11.56 -10.19 -0.21
CA VAL A 228 -10.55 -10.19 0.86
C VAL A 228 -11.20 -10.01 2.21
N VAL A 229 -12.12 -9.06 2.36
CA VAL A 229 -12.85 -8.82 3.62
C VAL A 229 -13.66 -10.06 4.02
N GLU A 230 -14.30 -10.75 3.09
CA GLU A 230 -15.01 -11.99 3.38
C GLU A 230 -14.06 -13.10 3.84
N HIS A 231 -12.94 -13.27 3.16
CA HIS A 231 -11.92 -14.23 3.57
C HIS A 231 -11.33 -13.92 4.95
N MET A 232 -11.13 -12.63 5.29
CA MET A 232 -10.63 -12.23 6.59
C MET A 232 -11.53 -12.67 7.75
N LYS A 233 -12.86 -12.74 7.55
CA LYS A 233 -13.82 -13.24 8.56
C LYS A 233 -13.60 -14.70 8.94
N THR A 234 -12.92 -15.48 8.08
CA THR A 234 -12.58 -16.88 8.34
C THR A 234 -11.32 -17.05 9.18
N SER A 235 -10.63 -15.96 9.52
CA SER A 235 -9.38 -16.02 10.28
C SER A 235 -9.65 -16.41 11.73
N PRO A 236 -8.99 -17.44 12.26
CA PRO A 236 -9.05 -17.76 13.68
C PRO A 236 -8.13 -16.87 14.52
N TYR A 237 -7.36 -15.99 13.88
CA TYR A 237 -6.36 -15.13 14.52
C TYR A 237 -6.66 -13.66 14.25
N PRO A 238 -6.10 -12.74 15.07
CA PRO A 238 -6.02 -11.33 14.74
C PRO A 238 -5.44 -11.14 13.34
N VAL A 239 -5.91 -10.10 12.64
CA VAL A 239 -5.56 -9.85 11.25
C VAL A 239 -4.72 -8.59 11.12
N VAL A 240 -3.68 -8.66 10.31
CA VAL A 240 -2.97 -7.51 9.75
C VAL A 240 -3.03 -7.61 8.24
N ILE A 241 -3.47 -6.56 7.56
CA ILE A 241 -3.45 -6.48 6.10
C ILE A 241 -2.64 -5.27 5.68
N CYS A 242 -1.72 -5.47 4.76
CA CYS A 242 -0.91 -4.41 4.20
C CYS A 242 -0.72 -4.60 2.70
N GLY A 243 -0.39 -3.52 2.01
CA GLY A 243 -0.15 -3.57 0.58
C GLY A 243 -0.54 -2.30 -0.15
N ASP A 244 -0.51 -2.42 -1.47
CA ASP A 244 -0.98 -1.41 -2.41
C ASP A 244 -2.46 -1.65 -2.76
N PHE A 245 -3.32 -0.82 -2.20
CA PHE A 245 -4.77 -0.89 -2.43
C PHE A 245 -5.19 -0.17 -3.72
N ASN A 246 -4.25 0.56 -4.35
CA ASN A 246 -4.49 1.35 -5.55
C ASN A 246 -5.67 2.34 -5.44
N ASP A 247 -6.06 2.69 -4.21
CA ASP A 247 -7.19 3.57 -3.94
C ASP A 247 -6.96 4.46 -2.71
N THR A 248 -7.63 5.61 -2.69
CA THR A 248 -7.44 6.65 -1.68
C THR A 248 -8.31 6.43 -0.42
N PRO A 249 -8.04 7.13 0.71
CA PRO A 249 -8.85 7.01 1.94
C PRO A 249 -10.32 7.44 1.78
N MET A 250 -10.66 8.11 0.68
CA MET A 250 -12.03 8.53 0.37
C MET A 250 -12.83 7.45 -0.36
N SER A 251 -12.21 6.36 -0.78
CA SER A 251 -12.79 5.37 -1.66
C SER A 251 -13.71 4.37 -0.93
N TYR A 252 -14.51 3.67 -1.75
CA TYR A 252 -15.28 2.51 -1.31
C TYR A 252 -14.37 1.40 -0.77
N VAL A 253 -13.30 1.10 -1.47
CA VAL A 253 -12.31 0.07 -1.10
C VAL A 253 -11.75 0.31 0.29
N TYR A 254 -11.24 1.51 0.56
CA TYR A 254 -10.76 1.87 1.88
C TYR A 254 -11.85 1.67 2.96
N ASN A 255 -13.10 2.07 2.66
CA ASN A 255 -14.21 1.92 3.60
C ASN A 255 -14.50 0.45 3.94
N GLN A 256 -14.37 -0.48 2.99
CA GLN A 256 -14.57 -1.90 3.25
C GLN A 256 -13.64 -2.41 4.36
N PHE A 257 -12.36 -2.05 4.31
CA PHE A 257 -11.39 -2.45 5.33
C PHE A 257 -11.57 -1.65 6.63
N ASN A 258 -11.75 -0.34 6.55
CA ASN A 258 -11.86 0.55 7.72
C ASN A 258 -13.14 0.32 8.55
N THR A 259 -14.10 -0.45 8.06
CA THR A 259 -15.31 -0.82 8.82
C THR A 259 -15.02 -1.85 9.90
N SER A 260 -14.08 -2.76 9.67
CA SER A 260 -13.73 -3.86 10.56
C SER A 260 -12.30 -3.79 11.11
N LEU A 261 -11.45 -2.98 10.52
CA LEU A 261 -10.05 -2.83 10.88
C LEU A 261 -9.71 -1.37 11.21
N VAL A 262 -8.59 -1.19 11.89
CA VAL A 262 -8.01 0.11 12.26
C VAL A 262 -6.89 0.44 11.28
N ASP A 263 -6.92 1.65 10.69
CA ASP A 263 -5.82 2.17 9.85
C ASP A 263 -4.66 2.63 10.75
N SER A 264 -3.54 1.89 10.71
CA SER A 264 -2.36 2.16 11.53
C SER A 264 -1.80 3.58 11.33
N TYR A 265 -1.87 4.14 10.12
CA TYR A 265 -1.45 5.52 9.88
C TYR A 265 -2.34 6.51 10.65
N ARG A 266 -3.65 6.31 10.63
CA ARG A 266 -4.58 7.21 11.35
C ARG A 266 -4.49 7.04 12.86
N GLU A 267 -4.14 5.86 13.34
CA GLU A 267 -3.94 5.62 14.76
C GLU A 267 -2.67 6.31 15.29
N THR A 268 -1.63 6.46 14.47
CA THR A 268 -0.29 6.79 14.95
C THR A 268 0.29 8.10 14.42
N SER A 269 -0.19 8.59 13.29
CA SER A 269 0.49 9.64 12.53
C SER A 269 -0.37 10.86 12.29
N THR A 270 0.27 11.98 11.95
CA THR A 270 -0.39 13.25 11.59
C THR A 270 -0.03 13.63 10.15
N GLY A 271 -1.00 14.18 9.41
CA GLY A 271 -0.83 14.66 8.05
C GLY A 271 -1.60 13.83 7.01
N ILE A 272 -1.22 13.95 5.74
CA ILE A 272 -1.90 13.31 4.61
C ILE A 272 -1.31 11.91 4.34
N GLY A 273 -0.03 11.70 4.61
CA GLY A 273 0.63 10.39 4.47
C GLY A 273 0.79 9.93 3.03
N VAL A 274 1.26 10.78 2.13
CA VAL A 274 1.43 10.44 0.71
C VAL A 274 2.42 9.29 0.54
N THR A 275 1.95 8.20 -0.06
CA THR A 275 2.76 7.01 -0.34
C THR A 275 3.10 6.87 -1.82
N TYR A 276 2.23 7.28 -2.73
CA TYR A 276 2.51 7.26 -4.15
C TYR A 276 3.11 8.59 -4.63
N VAL A 277 4.24 8.52 -5.33
CA VAL A 277 5.01 9.66 -5.83
C VAL A 277 5.26 9.59 -7.33
N GLY A 278 4.53 8.73 -8.03
CA GLY A 278 4.56 8.63 -9.48
C GLY A 278 3.93 9.86 -10.17
N ARG A 279 3.79 9.78 -11.49
CA ARG A 279 3.39 10.92 -12.33
C ARG A 279 1.95 11.39 -12.12
N VAL A 280 1.06 10.53 -11.65
CA VAL A 280 -0.34 10.88 -11.36
C VAL A 280 -0.50 11.04 -9.85
N PRO A 281 -0.99 12.19 -9.34
CA PRO A 281 -1.12 12.39 -7.91
C PRO A 281 -2.24 11.50 -7.34
N ALA A 282 -1.87 10.38 -6.72
CA ALA A 282 -2.81 9.45 -6.09
C ALA A 282 -2.89 9.62 -4.57
N GLY A 283 -1.89 10.22 -3.94
CA GLY A 283 -1.87 10.43 -2.49
C GLY A 283 -1.45 9.18 -1.70
N ARG A 284 -2.21 8.81 -0.68
CA ARG A 284 -2.00 7.59 0.11
C ARG A 284 -2.81 6.45 -0.49
N ILE A 285 -2.15 5.43 -0.97
CA ILE A 285 -2.74 4.22 -1.56
C ILE A 285 -2.15 2.93 -1.00
N ASP A 286 -1.06 3.03 -0.24
CA ASP A 286 -0.44 1.94 0.49
C ASP A 286 -0.83 2.05 1.97
N TYR A 287 -1.25 0.95 2.56
CA TYR A 287 -1.80 0.92 3.92
C TYR A 287 -1.27 -0.27 4.72
N ILE A 288 -1.33 -0.10 6.05
CA ILE A 288 -1.29 -1.19 7.04
C ILE A 288 -2.53 -1.02 7.91
N PHE A 289 -3.42 -2.02 7.88
CA PHE A 289 -4.58 -2.12 8.75
C PHE A 289 -4.41 -3.29 9.71
N HIS A 290 -5.02 -3.20 10.88
CA HIS A 290 -5.01 -4.27 11.88
C HIS A 290 -6.37 -4.44 12.56
N SER A 291 -6.61 -5.62 13.15
CA SER A 291 -7.77 -5.92 13.98
C SER A 291 -7.82 -5.03 15.23
N GLY A 292 -9.01 -4.80 15.77
CA GLY A 292 -9.23 -3.90 16.90
C GLY A 292 -8.56 -4.32 18.21
N ASP A 293 -8.26 -5.61 18.38
CA ASP A 293 -7.51 -6.21 19.49
C ASP A 293 -5.99 -6.04 19.40
N LEU A 294 -5.53 -5.52 18.25
CA LEU A 294 -4.16 -5.07 18.06
C LEU A 294 -4.07 -3.54 18.18
N GLY A 295 -2.86 -3.05 18.40
CA GLY A 295 -2.53 -1.63 18.35
C GLY A 295 -1.30 -1.37 17.50
N ALA A 296 -1.13 -0.16 17.01
CA ALA A 296 0.01 0.26 16.22
C ALA A 296 0.76 1.43 16.86
N TYR A 297 2.08 1.51 16.63
CA TYR A 297 2.92 2.65 16.98
C TYR A 297 4.14 2.72 16.06
N ASP A 298 4.91 3.80 16.14
CA ASP A 298 6.11 4.04 15.31
C ASP A 298 5.83 3.88 13.80
N PHE A 299 4.71 4.43 13.31
CA PHE A 299 4.42 4.40 11.88
C PHE A 299 5.37 5.31 11.11
N GLY A 300 6.02 4.76 10.10
CA GLY A 300 6.92 5.49 9.22
C GLY A 300 6.55 5.37 7.76
N ILE A 301 6.75 6.47 7.03
CA ILE A 301 6.70 6.50 5.57
C ILE A 301 8.11 6.85 5.07
N GLN A 302 8.62 6.09 4.12
CA GLN A 302 9.92 6.32 3.52
C GLN A 302 10.06 7.75 2.99
N LYS A 303 11.09 8.48 3.43
CA LYS A 303 11.29 9.89 3.04
C LYS A 303 11.79 10.04 1.61
N VAL A 304 12.77 9.24 1.22
CA VAL A 304 13.36 9.23 -0.11
C VAL A 304 12.82 8.01 -0.86
N ALA A 305 12.08 8.25 -1.93
CA ALA A 305 11.50 7.17 -2.73
C ALA A 305 12.56 6.54 -3.65
N PHE A 306 12.65 5.20 -3.63
CA PHE A 306 13.45 4.41 -4.57
C PHE A 306 12.57 3.64 -5.56
N SER A 307 11.27 3.77 -5.45
CA SER A 307 10.19 3.32 -6.31
C SER A 307 9.27 4.51 -6.59
N ASP A 308 8.24 4.38 -7.39
CA ASP A 308 7.13 5.34 -7.47
C ASP A 308 6.16 5.22 -6.28
N HIS A 309 6.39 4.24 -5.41
CA HIS A 309 5.80 4.13 -4.08
C HIS A 309 6.85 4.36 -2.98
N ARG A 310 6.39 4.79 -1.83
CA ARG A 310 7.15 4.87 -0.59
C ARG A 310 6.78 3.70 0.29
N ALA A 311 7.78 3.00 0.82
CA ALA A 311 7.53 1.99 1.82
C ALA A 311 6.81 2.58 3.04
N VAL A 312 5.90 1.79 3.61
CA VAL A 312 5.24 2.08 4.89
C VAL A 312 5.61 0.99 5.88
N HIS A 313 5.84 1.37 7.13
CA HIS A 313 6.15 0.43 8.20
C HIS A 313 5.58 0.90 9.53
N CYS A 314 5.32 -0.03 10.44
CA CYS A 314 4.92 0.27 11.82
C CYS A 314 5.21 -0.91 12.74
N LYS A 315 5.12 -0.68 14.04
CA LYS A 315 5.10 -1.74 15.04
C LYS A 315 3.67 -2.05 15.44
N ILE A 316 3.30 -3.32 15.36
CA ILE A 316 2.00 -3.84 15.79
C ILE A 316 2.20 -4.65 17.08
N TYR A 317 1.30 -4.51 18.02
CA TYR A 317 1.31 -5.25 19.30
C TYR A 317 -0.11 -5.70 19.66
N LYS A 318 -0.21 -6.73 20.51
CA LYS A 318 -1.49 -7.19 21.04
C LYS A 318 -1.84 -6.35 22.26
N LYS A 319 -3.04 -5.76 22.25
CA LYS A 319 -3.55 -5.00 23.41
C LYS A 319 -3.76 -5.94 24.60
N GLN A 320 -3.44 -5.48 25.79
CA GLN A 320 -3.86 -6.16 27.00
C GLN A 320 -5.35 -5.88 27.20
N LEU A 321 -6.14 -6.94 27.36
CA LEU A 321 -7.58 -6.87 27.67
C LEU A 321 -7.79 -6.49 29.13
#